data_540b151b2855e027038de9633a641159
#
_entry.id   540b151b2855e027038de9633a641159
#
_cell.length_a   1.000
_cell.length_b   1.000
_cell.length_c   1.000
_cell.angle_alpha   90.00
_cell.angle_beta   90.00
_cell.angle_gamma   90.00
#
_symmetry.space_group_name_H-M   'P 1'
#
loop_
_entity.id
_entity.type
_entity.pdbx_description
1 polymer ?
#
loop_
_entity_poly.entity_id
_entity_poly.type
_entity_poly.pdbx_seq_one_letter_code
_entity_poly.pdbx_strand_id
1 'polypeptide(L)'
;MFKNRLLLLMMAGCQYLGAQQIVFLGNLQDAGAPQFNCDKGCCLVERPNEFVASIGVYSDEEAFLFDATPDFTHQASFLQKQSKSKLSGVFLTHAHMGHYTGLMHIGREASNERALPVYTMPRMADFLETNGPWNQLVQLNNIEVKRLNGPENLKTISVTPIQVPHRDEYSETVGYLIKGANKTAFYLPDIDKWNVWEQSIIELIQSIDYAIIDGTFLAEGELERPMSEIPHPFISETIALLESLPKTEKNKVWFTHFNHTNPVRDKNHPTRIKLEQEGYHFAEFAQEISLN
;
A
#
# COMPACT_ATOMS: atom_id res chain seq x y z
N MET A 1 65.59 24.70 -3.54
CA MET A 1 64.58 23.98 -4.31
C MET A 1 63.62 23.27 -3.33
N PHE A 2 62.56 23.95 -2.93
CA PHE A 2 61.50 23.37 -2.10
C PHE A 2 60.34 22.86 -2.99
N LYS A 3 60.10 21.56 -3.00
CA LYS A 3 58.97 20.95 -3.68
C LYS A 3 57.77 20.95 -2.75
N ASN A 4 56.81 21.89 -2.99
CA ASN A 4 55.47 21.82 -2.38
C ASN A 4 54.73 20.63 -2.94
N ARG A 5 54.43 19.65 -2.11
CA ARG A 5 53.44 18.60 -2.39
C ARG A 5 52.08 19.11 -1.92
N LEU A 6 51.21 19.45 -2.87
CA LEU A 6 49.81 19.71 -2.63
C LEU A 6 49.07 18.40 -2.30
N LEU A 7 48.66 18.25 -1.06
CA LEU A 7 47.86 17.09 -0.63
C LEU A 7 46.40 17.41 -0.98
N LEU A 8 45.88 16.79 -2.04
CA LEU A 8 44.43 16.83 -2.36
C LEU A 8 43.70 15.94 -1.35
N LEU A 9 43.03 16.55 -0.36
CA LEU A 9 42.05 15.88 0.46
C LEU A 9 40.80 15.62 -0.40
N MET A 10 40.58 14.39 -0.84
CA MET A 10 39.29 13.95 -1.33
C MET A 10 38.34 13.87 -0.12
N MET A 11 37.50 14.90 0.06
CA MET A 11 36.34 14.76 0.91
C MET A 11 35.36 13.79 0.22
N ALA A 12 35.34 12.54 0.67
CA ALA A 12 34.22 11.64 0.38
C ALA A 12 33.00 12.24 1.08
N GLY A 13 32.18 12.93 0.31
CA GLY A 13 30.87 13.38 0.76
C GLY A 13 30.05 12.15 1.10
N CYS A 14 29.87 11.89 2.39
CA CYS A 14 28.87 10.96 2.86
C CYS A 14 27.53 11.60 2.45
N GLN A 15 26.92 11.12 1.35
CA GLN A 15 25.57 11.48 1.03
C GLN A 15 24.72 10.86 2.15
N TYR A 16 24.23 11.71 3.05
CA TYR A 16 23.13 11.36 3.95
C TYR A 16 21.93 11.13 3.04
N LEU A 17 21.69 9.89 2.64
CA LEU A 17 20.41 9.48 2.10
C LEU A 17 19.43 9.63 3.26
N GLY A 18 18.51 10.62 3.16
CA GLY A 18 17.47 10.82 4.14
C GLY A 18 16.75 9.50 4.41
N ALA A 19 16.33 9.28 5.65
CA ALA A 19 15.69 8.03 6.06
C ALA A 19 14.44 7.78 5.21
N GLN A 20 14.43 6.66 4.48
CA GLN A 20 13.29 6.23 3.68
C GLN A 20 12.37 5.37 4.52
N GLN A 21 11.11 5.77 4.63
CA GLN A 21 10.12 5.12 5.50
C GLN A 21 8.88 4.74 4.71
N ILE A 22 8.28 3.62 5.09
CA ILE A 22 6.88 3.32 4.81
C ILE A 22 6.09 3.61 6.07
N VAL A 23 4.97 4.34 5.95
CA VAL A 23 4.01 4.55 7.02
C VAL A 23 2.66 3.96 6.61
N PHE A 24 2.04 3.21 7.50
CA PHE A 24 0.69 2.69 7.29
C PHE A 24 -0.34 3.80 7.53
N LEU A 25 -1.16 4.09 6.52
CA LEU A 25 -2.16 5.16 6.54
C LEU A 25 -3.59 4.64 6.69
N GLY A 26 -3.77 3.33 6.59
CA GLY A 26 -5.01 2.62 6.77
C GLY A 26 -4.81 1.13 6.54
N ASN A 27 -5.79 0.34 6.97
CA ASN A 27 -5.72 -1.12 6.92
C ASN A 27 -7.07 -1.79 6.67
N LEU A 28 -8.13 -1.03 6.40
CA LEU A 28 -9.46 -1.57 6.13
C LEU A 28 -9.69 -1.80 4.65
N GLN A 29 -10.56 -2.76 4.33
CA GLN A 29 -11.08 -2.96 2.99
C GLN A 29 -11.92 -1.74 2.54
N ASP A 30 -12.08 -1.59 1.25
CA ASP A 30 -12.73 -0.53 0.46
C ASP A 30 -13.85 0.28 1.13
N ALA A 31 -14.76 -0.40 1.81
CA ALA A 31 -15.94 0.23 2.43
C ALA A 31 -15.65 0.85 3.79
N GLY A 32 -14.45 0.61 4.34
CA GLY A 32 -14.10 1.07 5.67
C GLY A 32 -14.93 0.43 6.80
N ALA A 33 -14.87 1.03 7.99
CA ALA A 33 -15.70 0.68 9.14
C ALA A 33 -16.06 1.95 9.93
N PRO A 34 -17.32 2.08 10.42
CA PRO A 34 -18.43 1.12 10.26
C PRO A 34 -18.91 1.02 8.81
N GLN A 35 -19.27 -0.18 8.38
CA GLN A 35 -19.84 -0.37 7.04
C GLN A 35 -21.30 0.09 7.03
N PHE A 36 -21.74 0.70 5.93
CA PHE A 36 -23.12 1.15 5.75
C PHE A 36 -24.12 0.00 5.95
N ASN A 37 -25.18 0.25 6.72
CA ASN A 37 -26.21 -0.72 7.11
C ASN A 37 -25.70 -1.95 7.87
N CYS A 38 -24.52 -1.90 8.47
CA CYS A 38 -24.04 -2.96 9.34
C CYS A 38 -24.43 -2.67 10.80
N ASP A 39 -25.26 -3.52 11.38
CA ASP A 39 -25.70 -3.51 12.78
C ASP A 39 -24.94 -4.53 13.67
N LYS A 40 -23.94 -5.19 13.10
CA LYS A 40 -23.11 -6.18 13.82
C LYS A 40 -22.19 -5.48 14.84
N GLY A 41 -21.81 -6.21 15.86
CA GLY A 41 -20.92 -5.72 16.93
C GLY A 41 -19.60 -5.11 16.43
N CYS A 42 -19.08 -5.58 15.29
CA CYS A 42 -17.88 -5.03 14.66
C CYS A 42 -18.04 -3.61 14.15
N CYS A 43 -19.27 -3.15 13.86
CA CYS A 43 -19.59 -1.80 13.41
C CYS A 43 -20.19 -0.91 14.50
N LEU A 44 -20.54 -1.46 15.66
CA LEU A 44 -21.07 -0.71 16.80
C LEU A 44 -19.98 -0.16 17.73
N VAL A 45 -18.75 -0.67 17.62
CA VAL A 45 -17.60 -0.23 18.41
C VAL A 45 -16.82 0.80 17.61
N GLU A 46 -16.76 2.04 18.12
CA GLU A 46 -15.87 3.06 17.55
C GLU A 46 -14.41 2.63 17.74
N ARG A 47 -13.69 2.61 16.64
CA ARG A 47 -12.25 2.35 16.61
C ARG A 47 -11.58 3.54 15.93
N PRO A 48 -10.95 4.42 16.71
CA PRO A 48 -10.28 5.59 16.15
C PRO A 48 -9.11 5.14 15.25
N ASN A 49 -8.86 5.92 14.20
CA ASN A 49 -7.75 5.71 13.28
C ASN A 49 -7.82 4.41 12.44
N GLU A 50 -9.01 3.88 12.21
CA GLU A 50 -9.25 2.85 11.21
C GLU A 50 -9.67 3.51 9.90
N PHE A 51 -8.79 3.47 8.91
CA PHE A 51 -8.96 4.03 7.56
C PHE A 51 -8.80 2.94 6.52
N VAL A 52 -9.30 3.19 5.31
CA VAL A 52 -9.15 2.27 4.17
C VAL A 52 -7.66 2.08 3.83
N ALA A 53 -7.29 0.86 3.42
CA ALA A 53 -5.91 0.44 3.24
C ALA A 53 -5.14 1.35 2.27
N SER A 54 -4.06 1.93 2.77
CA SER A 54 -3.11 2.75 2.03
C SER A 54 -1.80 2.82 2.80
N ILE A 55 -0.71 3.00 2.09
CA ILE A 55 0.58 3.31 2.67
C ILE A 55 1.13 4.62 2.11
N GLY A 56 1.90 5.33 2.93
CA GLY A 56 2.76 6.41 2.48
C GLY A 56 4.21 5.95 2.42
N VAL A 57 4.93 6.33 1.37
CA VAL A 57 6.38 6.12 1.28
C VAL A 57 7.04 7.47 1.18
N TYR A 58 7.98 7.77 2.06
CA TYR A 58 8.55 9.09 2.13
C TYR A 58 10.03 9.11 2.52
N SER A 59 10.67 10.21 2.16
CA SER A 59 12.01 10.62 2.59
C SER A 59 11.99 12.12 2.91
N ASP A 60 13.16 12.71 3.16
CA ASP A 60 13.30 14.16 3.32
C ASP A 60 13.03 14.95 2.02
N GLU A 61 12.99 14.27 0.85
CA GLU A 61 12.90 14.93 -0.45
C GLU A 61 11.56 14.70 -1.17
N GLU A 62 10.87 13.62 -0.88
CA GLU A 62 9.66 13.21 -1.60
C GLU A 62 8.71 12.38 -0.71
N ALA A 63 7.43 12.44 -1.03
CA ALA A 63 6.38 11.67 -0.35
C ALA A 63 5.37 11.16 -1.36
N PHE A 64 5.13 9.85 -1.38
CA PHE A 64 4.19 9.18 -2.29
C PHE A 64 3.12 8.45 -1.50
N LEU A 65 1.88 8.55 -1.99
CA LEU A 65 0.74 7.80 -1.48
C LEU A 65 0.49 6.59 -2.38
N PHE A 66 0.23 5.44 -1.81
CA PHE A 66 -0.21 4.24 -2.53
C PHE A 66 -1.69 4.00 -2.22
N ASP A 67 -2.49 4.12 -3.26
CA ASP A 67 -3.94 4.22 -3.32
C ASP A 67 -4.53 5.53 -2.75
N ALA A 68 -5.43 6.12 -3.52
CA ALA A 68 -6.22 7.28 -3.16
C ALA A 68 -7.59 6.81 -2.65
N THR A 69 -7.66 6.47 -1.37
CA THR A 69 -8.85 5.90 -0.74
C THR A 69 -9.92 6.95 -0.45
N PRO A 70 -11.14 6.57 -0.04
CA PRO A 70 -12.14 7.51 0.48
C PRO A 70 -11.62 8.40 1.63
N ASP A 71 -10.61 7.93 2.37
CA ASP A 71 -9.98 8.65 3.48
C ASP A 71 -8.79 9.53 3.05
N PHE A 72 -8.61 9.74 1.74
CA PHE A 72 -7.49 10.45 1.12
C PHE A 72 -7.08 11.73 1.86
N THR A 73 -8.04 12.56 2.19
CA THR A 73 -7.76 13.86 2.81
C THR A 73 -7.01 13.71 4.14
N HIS A 74 -7.44 12.74 4.96
CA HIS A 74 -6.78 12.46 6.23
C HIS A 74 -5.40 11.83 6.02
N GLN A 75 -5.32 10.85 5.17
CA GLN A 75 -4.10 10.09 4.86
C GLN A 75 -3.01 10.98 4.23
N ALA A 76 -3.36 11.75 3.21
CA ALA A 76 -2.44 12.67 2.55
C ALA A 76 -1.96 13.78 3.51
N SER A 77 -2.86 14.36 4.32
CA SER A 77 -2.50 15.37 5.32
C SER A 77 -1.55 14.82 6.39
N PHE A 78 -1.81 13.59 6.86
CA PHE A 78 -0.93 12.91 7.81
C PHE A 78 0.46 12.66 7.20
N LEU A 79 0.51 12.11 5.98
CA LEU A 79 1.75 11.83 5.28
C LEU A 79 2.59 13.09 5.06
N GLN A 80 1.97 14.20 4.61
CA GLN A 80 2.68 15.47 4.41
C GLN A 80 3.21 16.06 5.72
N LYS A 81 2.48 15.91 6.81
CA LYS A 81 2.94 16.33 8.14
C LYS A 81 4.13 15.50 8.61
N GLN A 82 4.09 14.19 8.39
CA GLN A 82 5.13 13.24 8.80
C GLN A 82 6.42 13.45 8.00
N SER A 83 6.30 13.51 6.68
CA SER A 83 7.43 13.72 5.76
C SER A 83 7.95 15.15 5.75
N LYS A 84 7.16 16.14 6.21
CA LYS A 84 7.39 17.58 6.05
C LYS A 84 7.51 18.02 4.58
N SER A 85 7.02 17.22 3.66
CA SER A 85 7.05 17.43 2.21
C SER A 85 5.63 17.47 1.65
N LYS A 86 5.47 18.17 0.52
CA LYS A 86 4.23 18.05 -0.26
C LYS A 86 4.14 16.67 -0.87
N LEU A 87 2.91 16.23 -1.18
CA LEU A 87 2.69 15.00 -1.91
C LEU A 87 3.35 15.09 -3.30
N SER A 88 4.25 14.17 -3.59
CA SER A 88 5.02 14.11 -4.84
C SER A 88 4.30 13.29 -5.92
N GLY A 89 3.35 12.46 -5.53
CA GLY A 89 2.53 11.66 -6.43
C GLY A 89 1.72 10.60 -5.72
N VAL A 90 0.86 9.94 -6.49
CA VAL A 90 0.00 8.84 -6.05
C VAL A 90 0.22 7.65 -6.97
N PHE A 91 0.40 6.46 -6.40
CA PHE A 91 0.40 5.18 -7.13
C PHE A 91 -0.94 4.49 -6.90
N LEU A 92 -1.60 4.03 -7.98
CA LEU A 92 -2.88 3.33 -7.90
C LEU A 92 -2.70 1.85 -8.21
N THR A 93 -3.23 0.98 -7.36
CA THR A 93 -3.15 -0.47 -7.56
C THR A 93 -4.15 -0.96 -8.60
N HIS A 94 -5.40 -0.50 -8.54
CA HIS A 94 -6.49 -0.91 -9.44
C HIS A 94 -7.75 -0.04 -9.30
N ALA A 95 -8.78 -0.32 -10.13
CA ALA A 95 -10.00 0.48 -10.24
C ALA A 95 -11.18 -0.03 -9.37
N HIS A 96 -10.92 -0.51 -8.14
CA HIS A 96 -11.97 -0.65 -7.14
C HIS A 96 -12.11 0.63 -6.32
N MET A 97 -13.34 0.94 -5.90
CA MET A 97 -13.67 2.27 -5.33
C MET A 97 -12.86 2.64 -4.11
N GLY A 98 -12.43 1.67 -3.30
CA GLY A 98 -11.58 1.89 -2.13
C GLY A 98 -10.19 2.40 -2.47
N HIS A 99 -9.72 2.26 -3.72
CA HIS A 99 -8.33 2.51 -4.10
C HIS A 99 -8.10 3.77 -4.94
N TYR A 100 -9.16 4.38 -5.52
CA TYR A 100 -8.99 5.56 -6.39
C TYR A 100 -9.98 6.70 -6.17
N THR A 101 -11.10 6.47 -5.47
CA THR A 101 -12.16 7.49 -5.35
C THR A 101 -11.72 8.74 -4.61
N GLY A 102 -10.69 8.65 -3.77
CA GLY A 102 -10.09 9.79 -3.10
C GLY A 102 -9.48 10.83 -4.03
N LEU A 103 -9.22 10.49 -5.30
CA LEU A 103 -8.80 11.46 -6.32
C LEU A 103 -9.78 12.64 -6.48
N MET A 104 -11.04 12.46 -6.10
CA MET A 104 -12.04 13.54 -6.09
C MET A 104 -11.59 14.76 -5.27
N HIS A 105 -10.73 14.56 -4.26
CA HIS A 105 -10.24 15.63 -3.40
C HIS A 105 -9.12 16.46 -4.02
N ILE A 106 -8.64 16.08 -5.22
CA ILE A 106 -7.58 16.78 -5.94
C ILE A 106 -8.17 17.81 -6.92
N GLY A 107 -9.44 17.62 -7.30
CA GLY A 107 -10.15 18.44 -8.30
C GLY A 107 -10.39 19.89 -7.86
N ARG A 108 -10.92 20.66 -8.82
CA ARG A 108 -11.19 22.11 -8.65
C ARG A 108 -12.22 22.42 -7.58
N GLU A 109 -13.09 21.47 -7.25
CA GLU A 109 -14.10 21.61 -6.21
C GLU A 109 -13.53 21.41 -4.80
N ALA A 110 -12.26 20.96 -4.70
CA ALA A 110 -11.57 20.67 -3.46
C ALA A 110 -10.23 21.43 -3.40
N SER A 111 -9.08 20.74 -3.47
CA SER A 111 -7.76 21.36 -3.35
C SER A 111 -7.32 22.11 -4.61
N ASN A 112 -7.92 21.81 -5.76
CA ASN A 112 -7.53 22.34 -7.07
C ASN A 112 -6.03 22.24 -7.33
N GLU A 113 -5.48 21.05 -7.04
CA GLU A 113 -4.07 20.74 -7.26
C GLU A 113 -3.68 20.93 -8.74
N ARG A 114 -2.38 21.09 -9.00
CA ARG A 114 -1.88 21.24 -10.36
C ARG A 114 -0.85 20.16 -10.68
N ALA A 115 -1.19 19.39 -11.74
CA ALA A 115 -0.32 18.38 -12.34
C ALA A 115 0.26 17.41 -11.30
N LEU A 116 -0.54 16.99 -10.29
CA LEU A 116 -0.12 15.96 -9.35
C LEU A 116 0.10 14.65 -10.13
N PRO A 117 1.31 14.06 -10.11
CA PRO A 117 1.57 12.79 -10.77
C PRO A 117 0.71 11.67 -10.21
N VAL A 118 0.01 10.93 -11.08
CA VAL A 118 -0.74 9.72 -10.74
C VAL A 118 -0.19 8.56 -11.57
N TYR A 119 0.58 7.70 -10.91
CA TYR A 119 1.23 6.55 -11.52
C TYR A 119 0.29 5.36 -11.54
N THR A 120 0.12 4.76 -12.72
CA THR A 120 -0.89 3.70 -12.89
C THR A 120 -0.60 2.84 -14.12
N MET A 121 -1.15 1.64 -14.12
CA MET A 121 -1.09 0.74 -15.27
C MET A 121 -1.91 1.28 -16.46
N PRO A 122 -1.61 0.84 -17.70
CA PRO A 122 -2.22 1.42 -18.90
C PRO A 122 -3.75 1.42 -18.94
N ARG A 123 -4.44 0.33 -18.54
CA ARG A 123 -5.93 0.29 -18.53
C ARG A 123 -6.50 1.21 -17.45
N MET A 124 -5.85 1.30 -16.29
CA MET A 124 -6.24 2.24 -15.25
C MET A 124 -6.06 3.69 -15.72
N ALA A 125 -5.01 3.98 -16.49
CA ALA A 125 -4.83 5.29 -17.12
C ALA A 125 -5.98 5.60 -18.09
N ASP A 126 -6.31 4.65 -18.99
CA ASP A 126 -7.45 4.79 -19.91
C ASP A 126 -8.76 5.01 -19.16
N PHE A 127 -8.97 4.27 -18.06
CA PHE A 127 -10.14 4.47 -17.21
C PHE A 127 -10.23 5.90 -16.67
N LEU A 128 -9.18 6.47 -16.13
CA LEU A 128 -9.17 7.84 -15.61
C LEU A 128 -9.36 8.89 -16.71
N GLU A 129 -8.76 8.68 -17.88
CA GLU A 129 -8.79 9.63 -18.99
C GLU A 129 -10.12 9.66 -19.76
N THR A 130 -10.87 8.54 -19.73
CA THR A 130 -12.08 8.39 -20.56
C THR A 130 -13.40 8.42 -19.78
N ASN A 131 -13.37 8.18 -18.47
CA ASN A 131 -14.58 8.13 -17.66
C ASN A 131 -14.77 9.40 -16.82
N GLY A 132 -15.99 9.97 -16.91
CA GLY A 132 -16.39 11.03 -15.98
C GLY A 132 -16.69 10.47 -14.58
N PRO A 133 -16.41 11.24 -13.51
CA PRO A 133 -15.85 12.59 -13.51
C PRO A 133 -14.31 12.64 -13.54
N TRP A 134 -13.61 11.50 -13.55
CA TRP A 134 -12.15 11.40 -13.44
C TRP A 134 -11.42 12.09 -14.58
N ASN A 135 -11.94 12.00 -15.82
CA ASN A 135 -11.37 12.67 -16.98
C ASN A 135 -11.33 14.20 -16.83
N GLN A 136 -12.19 14.80 -16.01
CA GLN A 136 -12.14 16.23 -15.73
C GLN A 136 -10.87 16.60 -14.95
N LEU A 137 -10.39 15.75 -14.04
CA LEU A 137 -9.14 15.98 -13.32
C LEU A 137 -7.95 16.06 -14.29
N VAL A 138 -7.96 15.21 -15.32
CA VAL A 138 -6.92 15.20 -16.37
C VAL A 138 -7.07 16.45 -17.26
N GLN A 139 -8.27 16.74 -17.76
CA GLN A 139 -8.55 17.87 -18.65
C GLN A 139 -8.23 19.22 -18.00
N LEU A 140 -8.47 19.35 -16.70
CA LEU A 140 -8.19 20.58 -15.94
C LEU A 140 -6.73 20.63 -15.43
N ASN A 141 -5.93 19.61 -15.75
CA ASN A 141 -4.56 19.47 -15.28
C ASN A 141 -4.44 19.49 -13.73
N ASN A 142 -5.45 18.91 -13.05
CA ASN A 142 -5.33 18.66 -11.62
C ASN A 142 -4.41 17.49 -11.35
N ILE A 143 -4.48 16.43 -12.18
CA ILE A 143 -3.59 15.29 -12.17
C ILE A 143 -2.85 15.15 -13.50
N GLU A 144 -1.64 14.60 -13.45
CA GLU A 144 -0.87 14.15 -14.59
C GLU A 144 -0.75 12.63 -14.57
N VAL A 145 -1.44 11.94 -15.47
CA VAL A 145 -1.42 10.47 -15.53
C VAL A 145 -0.07 9.98 -16.05
N LYS A 146 0.62 9.17 -15.25
CA LYS A 146 1.92 8.54 -15.58
C LYS A 146 1.71 7.04 -15.78
N ARG A 147 1.76 6.60 -17.05
CA ARG A 147 1.59 5.19 -17.41
C ARG A 147 2.83 4.38 -17.07
N LEU A 148 2.67 3.39 -16.20
CA LEU A 148 3.74 2.46 -15.84
C LEU A 148 3.86 1.36 -16.88
N ASN A 149 5.06 1.13 -17.38
CA ASN A 149 5.40 0.05 -18.31
C ASN A 149 6.57 -0.79 -17.77
N GLY A 150 6.91 -0.63 -16.51
CA GLY A 150 8.05 -1.26 -15.83
C GLY A 150 8.46 -0.45 -14.59
N PRO A 151 9.68 -0.63 -14.11
CA PRO A 151 10.17 0.10 -12.94
C PRO A 151 10.17 1.62 -13.18
N GLU A 152 9.63 2.36 -12.23
CA GLU A 152 9.70 3.82 -12.15
C GLU A 152 10.77 4.20 -11.12
N ASN A 153 11.81 4.92 -11.58
CA ASN A 153 12.89 5.37 -10.72
C ASN A 153 12.64 6.82 -10.30
N LEU A 154 12.38 6.99 -9.02
CA LEU A 154 12.18 8.31 -8.39
C LEU A 154 13.50 8.78 -7.76
N LYS A 155 13.49 9.89 -7.04
CA LYS A 155 14.75 10.43 -6.48
C LYS A 155 15.38 9.51 -5.44
N THR A 156 14.56 8.94 -4.58
CA THR A 156 15.04 8.17 -3.43
C THR A 156 14.60 6.71 -3.42
N ILE A 157 13.58 6.37 -4.18
CA ILE A 157 13.04 5.00 -4.27
C ILE A 157 12.85 4.57 -5.72
N SER A 158 12.74 3.26 -5.94
CA SER A 158 12.26 2.68 -7.21
C SER A 158 11.01 1.86 -6.95
N VAL A 159 9.98 2.02 -7.79
CA VAL A 159 8.69 1.36 -7.68
C VAL A 159 8.45 0.53 -8.93
N THR A 160 8.22 -0.78 -8.76
CA THR A 160 7.96 -1.71 -9.86
C THR A 160 6.57 -2.32 -9.71
N PRO A 161 5.65 -2.13 -10.67
CA PRO A 161 4.36 -2.80 -10.66
C PRO A 161 4.54 -4.29 -10.96
N ILE A 162 3.85 -5.14 -10.20
CA ILE A 162 3.77 -6.59 -10.43
C ILE A 162 2.30 -6.93 -10.56
N GLN A 163 1.90 -7.36 -11.77
CA GLN A 163 0.52 -7.72 -12.03
C GLN A 163 0.12 -8.98 -11.28
N VAL A 164 -1.08 -8.95 -10.70
CA VAL A 164 -1.67 -10.04 -9.94
C VAL A 164 -3.08 -10.34 -10.43
N PRO A 165 -3.59 -11.56 -10.24
CA PRO A 165 -4.97 -11.88 -10.55
C PRO A 165 -5.92 -11.19 -9.56
N HIS A 166 -6.94 -10.54 -10.10
CA HIS A 166 -8.07 -10.00 -9.34
C HIS A 166 -9.22 -9.69 -10.30
N ARG A 167 -10.32 -9.13 -9.80
CA ARG A 167 -11.46 -8.71 -10.64
C ARG A 167 -11.10 -7.48 -11.47
N ASP A 168 -10.57 -7.72 -12.67
CA ASP A 168 -10.02 -6.71 -13.57
C ASP A 168 -11.09 -6.13 -14.52
N GLU A 169 -12.22 -5.64 -13.97
CA GLU A 169 -13.32 -5.13 -14.78
C GLU A 169 -12.90 -3.87 -15.59
N TYR A 170 -12.18 -2.95 -14.95
CA TYR A 170 -11.83 -1.64 -15.53
C TYR A 170 -10.32 -1.41 -15.68
N SER A 171 -9.50 -2.11 -14.92
CA SER A 171 -8.06 -1.91 -14.92
C SER A 171 -7.32 -3.22 -14.75
N GLU A 172 -6.01 -3.21 -14.90
CA GLU A 172 -5.14 -4.22 -14.30
C GLU A 172 -5.18 -4.07 -12.78
N THR A 173 -4.89 -5.15 -12.04
CA THR A 173 -4.56 -5.10 -10.63
C THR A 173 -3.08 -5.38 -10.43
N VAL A 174 -2.40 -4.55 -9.63
CA VAL A 174 -0.98 -4.69 -9.35
C VAL A 174 -0.67 -4.56 -7.87
N GLY A 175 0.35 -5.30 -7.42
CA GLY A 175 1.13 -4.96 -6.25
C GLY A 175 2.35 -4.13 -6.65
N TYR A 176 2.92 -3.40 -5.71
CA TYR A 176 4.11 -2.59 -5.93
C TYR A 176 5.31 -3.09 -5.16
N LEU A 177 6.38 -3.44 -5.87
CA LEU A 177 7.68 -3.68 -5.28
C LEU A 177 8.38 -2.33 -5.10
N ILE A 178 8.63 -1.95 -3.86
CA ILE A 178 9.15 -0.65 -3.46
C ILE A 178 10.57 -0.86 -2.91
N LYS A 179 11.56 -0.41 -3.65
CA LYS A 179 12.96 -0.55 -3.28
C LYS A 179 13.50 0.77 -2.76
N GLY A 180 13.95 0.77 -1.51
CA GLY A 180 14.70 1.86 -0.91
C GLY A 180 16.21 1.66 -1.02
N ALA A 181 16.97 2.32 -0.14
CA ALA A 181 18.42 2.28 -0.16
C ALA A 181 18.99 0.87 0.14
N ASN A 182 18.45 0.18 1.14
CA ASN A 182 18.96 -1.11 1.59
C ASN A 182 17.91 -2.21 1.63
N LYS A 183 16.61 -1.85 1.67
CA LYS A 183 15.52 -2.80 1.84
C LYS A 183 14.47 -2.65 0.76
N THR A 184 13.73 -3.73 0.56
CA THR A 184 12.65 -3.84 -0.43
C THR A 184 11.37 -4.28 0.26
N ALA A 185 10.27 -3.57 -0.02
CA ALA A 185 8.93 -3.94 0.41
C ALA A 185 8.06 -4.29 -0.80
N PHE A 186 7.10 -5.20 -0.60
CA PHE A 186 6.04 -5.48 -1.55
C PHE A 186 4.71 -5.10 -0.92
N TYR A 187 3.99 -4.16 -1.53
CA TYR A 187 2.65 -3.73 -1.14
C TYR A 187 1.61 -4.32 -2.09
N LEU A 188 0.77 -5.20 -1.57
CA LEU A 188 -0.28 -5.90 -2.30
C LEU A 188 -1.55 -5.96 -1.44
N PRO A 189 -2.39 -4.91 -1.43
CA PRO A 189 -3.58 -4.87 -0.59
C PRO A 189 -4.67 -5.83 -1.07
N ASP A 190 -4.72 -6.14 -2.36
CA ASP A 190 -5.82 -6.88 -2.96
C ASP A 190 -5.34 -7.87 -4.02
N ILE A 191 -5.73 -9.12 -3.90
CA ILE A 191 -5.38 -10.21 -4.82
C ILE A 191 -6.45 -11.33 -4.74
N ASP A 192 -6.58 -12.12 -5.79
CA ASP A 192 -7.29 -13.40 -5.75
C ASP A 192 -6.48 -14.48 -5.01
N LYS A 193 -7.06 -15.68 -4.86
CA LYS A 193 -6.39 -16.82 -4.19
C LYS A 193 -4.98 -17.06 -4.74
N TRP A 194 -4.02 -17.36 -3.85
CA TRP A 194 -2.62 -17.58 -4.22
C TRP A 194 -2.41 -18.65 -5.31
N ASN A 195 -3.28 -19.65 -5.38
CA ASN A 195 -3.17 -20.74 -6.35
C ASN A 195 -3.52 -20.36 -7.79
N VAL A 196 -4.11 -19.18 -8.02
CA VAL A 196 -4.37 -18.66 -9.38
C VAL A 196 -3.35 -17.63 -9.83
N TRP A 197 -2.42 -17.24 -8.94
CA TRP A 197 -1.30 -16.39 -9.30
C TRP A 197 -0.15 -17.22 -9.87
N GLU A 198 0.39 -16.82 -11.02
CA GLU A 198 1.47 -17.56 -11.69
C GLU A 198 2.81 -17.48 -10.95
N GLN A 199 2.99 -16.50 -10.06
CA GLN A 199 4.19 -16.35 -9.25
C GLN A 199 4.01 -16.96 -7.85
N SER A 200 5.13 -17.29 -7.22
CA SER A 200 5.15 -17.84 -5.86
C SER A 200 5.27 -16.74 -4.82
N ILE A 201 4.25 -16.56 -3.97
CA ILE A 201 4.34 -15.66 -2.83
C ILE A 201 5.45 -16.08 -1.85
N ILE A 202 5.75 -17.37 -1.74
CA ILE A 202 6.84 -17.88 -0.89
C ILE A 202 8.19 -17.38 -1.40
N GLU A 203 8.46 -17.53 -2.71
CA GLU A 203 9.71 -17.07 -3.32
C GLU A 203 9.84 -15.56 -3.24
N LEU A 204 8.74 -14.84 -3.42
CA LEU A 204 8.72 -13.39 -3.29
C LEU A 204 9.09 -12.96 -1.86
N ILE A 205 8.45 -13.53 -0.81
CA ILE A 205 8.75 -13.21 0.59
C ILE A 205 10.23 -13.47 0.91
N GLN A 206 10.80 -14.56 0.40
CA GLN A 206 12.20 -14.89 0.61
C GLN A 206 13.16 -13.88 -0.03
N SER A 207 12.73 -13.20 -1.10
CA SER A 207 13.56 -12.26 -1.87
C SER A 207 13.50 -10.80 -1.38
N ILE A 208 12.59 -10.47 -0.46
CA ILE A 208 12.34 -9.11 0.02
C ILE A 208 12.46 -9.00 1.54
N ASP A 209 12.34 -7.78 2.07
CA ASP A 209 12.41 -7.50 3.52
C ASP A 209 11.03 -7.36 4.17
N TYR A 210 10.04 -6.86 3.43
CA TYR A 210 8.68 -6.65 3.93
C TYR A 210 7.65 -7.05 2.88
N ALA A 211 6.70 -7.90 3.25
CA ALA A 211 5.54 -8.29 2.45
C ALA A 211 4.27 -7.75 3.12
N ILE A 212 3.74 -6.63 2.61
CA ILE A 212 2.49 -6.00 3.07
C ILE A 212 1.38 -6.52 2.16
N ILE A 213 0.61 -7.49 2.63
CA ILE A 213 -0.26 -8.31 1.78
C ILE A 213 -1.70 -8.37 2.28
N ASP A 214 -2.58 -8.82 1.38
CA ASP A 214 -4.00 -9.02 1.60
C ASP A 214 -4.29 -9.88 2.85
N GLY A 215 -5.08 -9.34 3.74
CA GLY A 215 -5.58 -9.96 4.95
C GLY A 215 -7.08 -9.76 5.12
N THR A 216 -7.83 -9.63 4.01
CA THR A 216 -9.25 -9.22 4.01
C THR A 216 -10.09 -10.03 4.98
N PHE A 217 -9.98 -11.35 4.96
CA PHE A 217 -10.70 -12.25 5.86
C PHE A 217 -9.75 -13.14 6.66
N LEU A 218 -10.14 -13.46 7.90
CA LEU A 218 -9.36 -14.37 8.72
C LEU A 218 -9.47 -15.81 8.23
N ALA A 219 -10.70 -16.31 8.02
CA ALA A 219 -10.96 -17.70 7.68
C ALA A 219 -12.37 -17.89 7.10
N GLU A 220 -12.66 -19.07 6.58
CA GLU A 220 -14.01 -19.50 6.22
C GLU A 220 -14.98 -19.35 7.40
N GLY A 221 -16.21 -18.94 7.13
CA GLY A 221 -17.27 -18.77 8.14
C GLY A 221 -17.28 -17.38 8.82
N GLU A 222 -16.44 -16.45 8.40
CA GLU A 222 -16.48 -15.06 8.89
C GLU A 222 -17.75 -14.32 8.43
N LEU A 223 -18.28 -14.69 7.27
CA LEU A 223 -19.54 -14.18 6.75
C LEU A 223 -20.64 -15.23 6.80
N GLU A 224 -21.90 -14.80 6.90
CA GLU A 224 -23.10 -15.66 6.94
C GLU A 224 -23.51 -16.18 5.55
N ARG A 225 -22.57 -16.31 4.63
CA ARG A 225 -22.74 -16.86 3.29
C ARG A 225 -21.54 -17.74 2.93
N PRO A 226 -21.67 -18.64 1.96
CA PRO A 226 -20.51 -19.37 1.45
C PRO A 226 -19.40 -18.40 1.03
N MET A 227 -18.21 -18.57 1.58
CA MET A 227 -17.07 -17.73 1.27
C MET A 227 -16.18 -18.29 0.15
N SER A 228 -16.54 -19.45 -0.40
CA SER A 228 -15.86 -20.05 -1.57
C SER A 228 -15.92 -19.18 -2.83
N GLU A 229 -16.88 -18.26 -2.90
CA GLU A 229 -17.03 -17.31 -3.99
C GLU A 229 -16.19 -16.02 -3.79
N ILE A 230 -15.58 -15.89 -2.61
CA ILE A 230 -14.75 -14.72 -2.28
C ILE A 230 -13.34 -14.96 -2.83
N PRO A 231 -12.86 -14.09 -3.73
CA PRO A 231 -11.60 -14.33 -4.40
C PRO A 231 -10.38 -14.18 -3.50
N HIS A 232 -10.45 -13.33 -2.46
CA HIS A 232 -9.32 -13.04 -1.56
C HIS A 232 -8.75 -14.29 -0.86
N PRO A 233 -7.42 -14.40 -0.70
CA PRO A 233 -6.84 -15.41 0.16
C PRO A 233 -7.21 -15.11 1.62
N PHE A 234 -7.61 -16.12 2.37
CA PHE A 234 -7.79 -15.93 3.81
C PHE A 234 -6.44 -15.88 4.52
N ILE A 235 -6.37 -15.16 5.63
CA ILE A 235 -5.17 -15.16 6.48
C ILE A 235 -4.79 -16.61 6.86
N SER A 236 -5.77 -17.45 7.20
CA SER A 236 -5.54 -18.86 7.51
C SER A 236 -4.93 -19.65 6.34
N GLU A 237 -5.33 -19.37 5.10
CA GLU A 237 -4.75 -20.01 3.90
C GLU A 237 -3.31 -19.55 3.68
N THR A 238 -3.06 -18.26 3.83
CA THR A 238 -1.72 -17.67 3.72
C THR A 238 -0.78 -18.27 4.77
N ILE A 239 -1.22 -18.39 6.03
CA ILE A 239 -0.44 -18.99 7.11
C ILE A 239 -0.13 -20.45 6.84
N ALA A 240 -1.11 -21.23 6.37
CA ALA A 240 -0.90 -22.63 6.00
C ALA A 240 0.13 -22.79 4.88
N LEU A 241 0.10 -21.90 3.88
CA LEU A 241 1.08 -21.86 2.80
C LEU A 241 2.49 -21.55 3.30
N LEU A 242 2.61 -20.68 4.30
CA LEU A 242 3.88 -20.26 4.89
C LEU A 242 4.33 -21.10 6.09
N GLU A 243 3.62 -22.19 6.44
CA GLU A 243 3.85 -22.96 7.66
C GLU A 243 5.30 -23.45 7.79
N SER A 244 5.85 -23.95 6.68
CA SER A 244 7.22 -24.51 6.64
C SER A 244 8.33 -23.46 6.72
N LEU A 245 8.03 -22.19 6.56
CA LEU A 245 9.03 -21.13 6.61
C LEU A 245 9.49 -20.86 8.06
N PRO A 246 10.78 -20.52 8.24
CA PRO A 246 11.29 -20.12 9.55
C PRO A 246 10.64 -18.81 10.02
N LYS A 247 10.64 -18.58 11.32
CA LYS A 247 10.09 -17.37 11.93
C LYS A 247 10.68 -16.07 11.34
N THR A 248 11.93 -16.08 10.90
CA THR A 248 12.58 -14.93 10.25
C THR A 248 11.88 -14.52 8.95
N GLU A 249 11.38 -15.47 8.17
CA GLU A 249 10.61 -15.18 6.96
C GLU A 249 9.18 -14.75 7.30
N LYS A 250 8.53 -15.41 8.25
CA LYS A 250 7.20 -15.02 8.75
C LYS A 250 7.18 -13.59 9.28
N ASN A 251 8.28 -13.16 9.88
CA ASN A 251 8.45 -11.79 10.43
C ASN A 251 8.51 -10.68 9.37
N LYS A 252 8.61 -11.04 8.09
CA LYS A 252 8.49 -10.09 6.98
C LYS A 252 7.05 -9.79 6.58
N VAL A 253 6.08 -10.61 7.02
CA VAL A 253 4.69 -10.56 6.57
C VAL A 253 3.86 -9.64 7.44
N TRP A 254 3.21 -8.67 6.78
CA TRP A 254 2.32 -7.67 7.34
C TRP A 254 0.96 -7.79 6.66
N PHE A 255 -0.06 -8.20 7.39
CA PHE A 255 -1.44 -8.23 6.86
C PHE A 255 -2.07 -6.85 6.91
N THR A 256 -2.81 -6.50 5.84
CA THR A 256 -3.58 -5.26 5.69
C THR A 256 -4.91 -5.54 5.01
N HIS A 257 -5.69 -4.50 4.69
CA HIS A 257 -6.93 -4.59 3.91
C HIS A 257 -8.05 -5.40 4.59
N PHE A 258 -8.21 -5.27 5.91
CA PHE A 258 -9.17 -6.07 6.69
C PHE A 258 -10.62 -5.71 6.40
N ASN A 259 -11.46 -6.69 6.10
CA ASN A 259 -12.91 -6.47 6.10
C ASN A 259 -13.39 -6.04 7.51
N HIS A 260 -14.46 -5.25 7.55
CA HIS A 260 -15.02 -4.76 8.83
C HIS A 260 -15.38 -5.89 9.81
N THR A 261 -15.65 -7.12 9.32
CA THR A 261 -15.94 -8.30 10.15
C THR A 261 -14.69 -9.00 10.66
N ASN A 262 -13.52 -8.74 10.06
CA ASN A 262 -12.31 -9.49 10.40
C ASN A 262 -11.93 -9.32 11.87
N PRO A 263 -11.90 -10.40 12.67
CA PRO A 263 -11.68 -10.29 14.10
C PRO A 263 -10.25 -9.86 14.48
N VAL A 264 -9.25 -10.01 13.58
CA VAL A 264 -7.87 -9.57 13.85
C VAL A 264 -7.71 -8.05 13.92
N ARG A 265 -8.73 -7.27 13.56
CA ARG A 265 -8.81 -5.84 13.82
C ARG A 265 -8.75 -5.54 15.34
N ASP A 266 -9.23 -6.47 16.16
CA ASP A 266 -9.07 -6.37 17.61
C ASP A 266 -7.69 -6.89 18.02
N LYS A 267 -6.86 -5.98 18.56
CA LYS A 267 -5.50 -6.30 19.06
C LYS A 267 -5.50 -7.36 20.15
N ASN A 268 -6.60 -7.50 20.89
CA ASN A 268 -6.75 -8.47 21.95
C ASN A 268 -7.35 -9.80 21.49
N HIS A 269 -7.66 -9.95 20.18
CA HIS A 269 -8.20 -11.20 19.67
C HIS A 269 -7.16 -12.34 19.81
N PRO A 270 -7.52 -13.48 20.41
CA PRO A 270 -6.57 -14.56 20.69
C PRO A 270 -5.78 -15.05 19.47
N THR A 271 -6.45 -15.13 18.31
CA THR A 271 -5.80 -15.53 17.05
C THR A 271 -4.73 -14.51 16.63
N ARG A 272 -5.02 -13.21 16.72
CA ARG A 272 -4.04 -12.16 16.40
C ARG A 272 -2.82 -12.27 17.32
N ILE A 273 -3.03 -12.36 18.63
CA ILE A 273 -1.93 -12.51 19.61
C ILE A 273 -1.06 -13.73 19.29
N LYS A 274 -1.70 -14.88 18.98
CA LYS A 274 -0.97 -16.08 18.58
C LYS A 274 -0.12 -15.88 17.33
N LEU A 275 -0.67 -15.25 16.29
CA LEU A 275 0.03 -15.01 15.02
C LEU A 275 1.19 -14.02 15.19
N GLU A 276 1.04 -12.99 16.01
CA GLU A 276 2.13 -12.08 16.36
C GLU A 276 3.27 -12.81 17.09
N GLN A 277 2.96 -13.77 17.96
CA GLN A 277 3.98 -14.63 18.60
C GLN A 277 4.70 -15.55 17.60
N GLU A 278 4.04 -15.94 16.53
CA GLU A 278 4.61 -16.71 15.43
C GLU A 278 5.45 -15.87 14.47
N GLY A 279 5.38 -14.53 14.58
CA GLY A 279 6.20 -13.58 13.83
C GLY A 279 5.43 -12.77 12.78
N TYR A 280 4.15 -13.00 12.57
CA TYR A 280 3.33 -12.20 11.66
C TYR A 280 2.99 -10.83 12.24
N HIS A 281 2.76 -9.85 11.38
CA HIS A 281 2.37 -8.49 11.76
C HIS A 281 1.02 -8.11 11.15
N PHE A 282 0.39 -7.13 11.76
CA PHE A 282 -0.87 -6.54 11.31
C PHE A 282 -0.67 -5.03 11.19
N ALA A 283 -0.94 -4.49 10.00
CA ALA A 283 -0.78 -3.07 9.72
C ALA A 283 -1.68 -2.21 10.63
N GLU A 284 -1.14 -1.13 11.17
CA GLU A 284 -1.86 -0.19 12.00
C GLU A 284 -1.54 1.24 11.58
N PHE A 285 -2.53 2.13 11.68
CA PHE A 285 -2.35 3.54 11.36
C PHE A 285 -1.15 4.15 12.10
N ALA A 286 -0.37 4.94 11.38
CA ALA A 286 0.83 5.64 11.85
C ALA A 286 2.02 4.73 12.24
N GLN A 287 1.93 3.43 12.06
CA GLN A 287 3.07 2.53 12.22
C GLN A 287 4.05 2.71 11.07
N GLU A 288 5.35 2.65 11.36
CA GLU A 288 6.40 2.87 10.36
C GLU A 288 7.36 1.68 10.26
N ILE A 289 7.86 1.46 9.06
CA ILE A 289 8.95 0.51 8.76
C ILE A 289 9.99 1.19 7.87
N SER A 290 11.28 0.90 8.11
CA SER A 290 12.38 1.55 7.41
C SER A 290 12.79 0.79 6.15
N LEU A 291 13.05 1.52 5.06
CA LEU A 291 13.66 1.02 3.82
C LEU A 291 15.19 1.25 3.75
N ASN A 292 15.79 1.73 4.84
CA ASN A 292 17.24 1.92 4.96
C ASN A 292 17.93 0.64 5.43
#